data_7c6d0e051031b3d397fa38651ece692e
#
_entry.id   7c6d0e051031b3d397fa38651ece692e
#
_cell.length_a   1.000
_cell.length_b   1.000
_cell.length_c   1.000
_cell.angle_alpha   90.00
_cell.angle_beta   90.00
_cell.angle_gamma   90.00
#
_symmetry.space_group_name_H-M   'P 1'
#
loop_
_entity.id
_entity.type
_entity.pdbx_description
1 polymer ?
#
loop_
_entity_poly.entity_id
_entity_poly.type
_entity_poly.pdbx_seq_one_letter_code
_entity_poly.pdbx_strand_id
1 'polypeptide(L)'
;SGGTTRFSGVGLFSDTGPLSRSEELLNQHPGFTYLDRIVHNKRVLYLLSWGQKYLSHFDPNFLFIKGDEVPRSKNPDMGQLYLFELPLLILGIFYLSRSKLKHLKLFVFSLLFISPLASSLTFQAPSALRSLPLVVPLTVLIACGIFYLSKLRFTNYGLPITFFLYLLSFIYFLDAYFIHAPKRFSFAWNEGFSKIIPFVESQKPNYQNIFFTNHYDQPYILYLFFSKYPPLLLQSQINLTPPDSFGFSTVSKIDNITFSIPDLIPPGSLVVDASDFQISSQSFKLYVK
;
A
#
# COMPACT_ATOMS: atom_id res chain seq x y z
N SER A 1 24.17 -1.61 12.56
CA SER A 1 23.75 -0.70 11.48
C SER A 1 22.42 -1.17 10.83
N GLY A 2 21.33 -1.17 11.60
CA GLY A 2 20.02 -1.68 11.13
C GLY A 2 19.30 -0.82 10.07
N GLY A 3 19.78 0.38 9.76
CA GLY A 3 19.12 1.26 8.78
C GLY A 3 19.37 0.90 7.31
N THR A 4 20.55 0.38 7.02
CA THR A 4 20.94 -0.01 5.65
C THR A 4 20.24 -1.28 5.19
N THR A 5 19.99 -2.21 6.11
CA THR A 5 19.30 -3.49 5.82
C THR A 5 17.82 -3.29 5.44
N ARG A 6 17.13 -2.36 6.12
CA ARG A 6 15.74 -2.01 5.79
C ARG A 6 15.61 -1.33 4.43
N PHE A 7 16.56 -0.44 4.10
CA PHE A 7 16.56 0.23 2.80
C PHE A 7 16.82 -0.76 1.65
N SER A 8 17.69 -1.75 1.85
CA SER A 8 17.95 -2.78 0.85
C SER A 8 16.73 -3.67 0.56
N GLY A 9 15.84 -3.88 1.54
CA GLY A 9 14.64 -4.71 1.37
C GLY A 9 13.44 -4.01 0.70
N VAL A 10 13.36 -2.68 0.74
CA VAL A 10 12.22 -1.93 0.19
C VAL A 10 12.57 -0.99 -0.97
N GLY A 11 13.86 -0.87 -1.30
CA GLY A 11 14.34 0.01 -2.36
C GLY A 11 14.13 -0.55 -3.76
N LEU A 12 14.33 0.31 -4.76
CA LEU A 12 14.22 -0.05 -6.18
C LEU A 12 15.08 -1.28 -6.56
N PHE A 13 16.24 -1.43 -5.93
CA PHE A 13 17.18 -2.52 -6.23
C PHE A 13 16.86 -3.85 -5.53
N SER A 14 15.85 -3.88 -4.65
CA SER A 14 15.32 -5.14 -4.12
C SER A 14 14.39 -5.86 -5.11
N ASP A 15 13.92 -5.15 -6.13
CA ASP A 15 13.17 -5.71 -7.25
C ASP A 15 14.14 -6.40 -8.22
N THR A 16 14.12 -7.73 -8.26
CA THR A 16 14.96 -8.54 -9.15
C THR A 16 14.42 -8.62 -10.58
N GLY A 17 13.21 -8.13 -10.84
CA GLY A 17 12.57 -8.16 -12.15
C GLY A 17 13.42 -7.54 -13.28
N PRO A 18 13.97 -6.32 -13.12
CA PRO A 18 14.85 -5.73 -14.12
C PRO A 18 16.13 -6.53 -14.37
N LEU A 19 16.65 -7.22 -13.34
CA LEU A 19 17.83 -8.08 -13.49
C LEU A 19 17.51 -9.31 -14.34
N SER A 20 16.47 -10.06 -13.96
CA SER A 20 16.04 -11.26 -14.69
C SER A 20 15.67 -10.93 -16.15
N ARG A 21 15.01 -9.78 -16.38
CA ARG A 21 14.67 -9.32 -17.72
C ARG A 21 15.92 -8.94 -18.53
N SER A 22 16.94 -8.36 -17.91
CA SER A 22 18.22 -8.07 -18.59
C SER A 22 18.90 -9.36 -19.06
N GLU A 23 18.94 -10.38 -18.20
CA GLU A 23 19.51 -11.68 -18.53
C GLU A 23 18.72 -12.39 -19.64
N GLU A 24 17.40 -12.37 -19.56
CA GLU A 24 16.52 -12.93 -20.59
C GLU A 24 16.74 -12.27 -21.96
N LEU A 25 16.70 -10.94 -22.03
CA LEU A 25 16.88 -10.20 -23.29
C LEU A 25 18.27 -10.42 -23.88
N LEU A 26 19.31 -10.49 -23.07
CA LEU A 26 20.66 -10.79 -23.54
C LEU A 26 20.78 -12.22 -24.06
N ASN A 27 20.09 -13.19 -23.45
CA ASN A 27 20.11 -14.59 -23.89
C ASN A 27 19.29 -14.84 -25.16
N GLN A 28 18.31 -14.01 -25.48
CA GLN A 28 17.48 -14.12 -26.70
C GLN A 28 18.21 -13.65 -27.98
N HIS A 29 19.34 -12.91 -27.87
CA HIS A 29 20.09 -12.42 -28.99
C HIS A 29 21.28 -13.36 -29.33
N PRO A 30 21.26 -14.10 -30.46
CA PRO A 30 22.31 -15.04 -30.80
C PRO A 30 23.60 -14.37 -31.34
N GLY A 31 23.59 -13.06 -31.57
CA GLY A 31 24.75 -12.29 -31.99
C GLY A 31 24.89 -11.01 -31.19
N PHE A 32 25.66 -11.05 -30.13
CA PHE A 32 25.87 -9.89 -29.25
C PHE A 32 26.48 -8.70 -29.98
N THR A 33 25.65 -7.71 -30.30
CA THR A 33 26.11 -6.40 -30.74
C THR A 33 26.43 -5.53 -29.53
N TYR A 34 27.39 -4.63 -29.63
CA TYR A 34 27.74 -3.69 -28.56
C TYR A 34 26.54 -2.85 -28.10
N LEU A 35 25.63 -2.54 -29.02
CA LEU A 35 24.37 -1.83 -28.75
C LEU A 35 23.42 -2.64 -27.86
N ASP A 36 23.33 -3.96 -28.02
CA ASP A 36 22.47 -4.81 -27.19
C ASP A 36 22.90 -4.78 -25.72
N ARG A 37 24.22 -4.76 -25.48
CA ARG A 37 24.76 -4.62 -24.12
C ARG A 37 24.48 -3.27 -23.48
N ILE A 38 24.35 -2.20 -24.26
CA ILE A 38 24.01 -0.87 -23.77
C ILE A 38 22.52 -0.81 -23.46
N VAL A 39 21.66 -1.23 -24.40
CA VAL A 39 20.21 -1.10 -24.29
C VAL A 39 19.62 -2.06 -23.24
N HIS A 40 20.12 -3.31 -23.21
CA HIS A 40 19.63 -4.34 -22.29
C HIS A 40 20.43 -4.42 -20.97
N ASN A 41 21.23 -3.38 -20.70
CA ASN A 41 21.96 -3.29 -19.43
C ASN A 41 20.99 -3.15 -18.25
N LYS A 42 21.25 -3.89 -17.16
CA LYS A 42 20.49 -3.82 -15.92
C LYS A 42 20.26 -2.38 -15.41
N ARG A 43 21.27 -1.49 -15.59
CA ARG A 43 21.13 -0.08 -15.17
C ARG A 43 20.05 0.67 -15.97
N VAL A 44 19.99 0.43 -17.27
CA VAL A 44 18.97 1.02 -18.15
C VAL A 44 17.58 0.48 -17.78
N LEU A 45 17.46 -0.83 -17.53
CA LEU A 45 16.19 -1.43 -17.13
C LEU A 45 15.73 -0.96 -15.76
N TYR A 46 16.64 -0.77 -14.80
CA TYR A 46 16.30 -0.13 -13.52
C TYR A 46 15.85 1.32 -13.69
N LEU A 47 16.49 2.09 -14.56
CA LEU A 47 16.08 3.47 -14.85
C LEU A 47 14.68 3.52 -15.51
N LEU A 48 14.40 2.61 -16.44
CA LEU A 48 13.09 2.48 -17.06
C LEU A 48 12.02 2.06 -16.04
N SER A 49 12.31 1.08 -15.21
CA SER A 49 11.43 0.67 -14.12
C SER A 49 11.13 1.82 -13.17
N TRP A 50 12.15 2.58 -12.77
CA TRP A 50 11.96 3.78 -11.96
C TRP A 50 11.10 4.82 -12.66
N GLY A 51 11.35 5.08 -13.95
CA GLY A 51 10.54 6.01 -14.75
C GLY A 51 9.07 5.59 -14.83
N GLN A 52 8.79 4.30 -15.03
CA GLN A 52 7.44 3.76 -15.00
C GLN A 52 6.77 3.94 -13.64
N LYS A 53 7.48 3.60 -12.54
CA LYS A 53 7.01 3.81 -11.16
C LYS A 53 6.77 5.29 -10.85
N TYR A 54 7.60 6.19 -11.35
CA TYR A 54 7.41 7.63 -11.20
C TYR A 54 6.16 8.11 -11.94
N LEU A 55 6.03 7.75 -13.23
CA LEU A 55 4.89 8.16 -14.06
C LEU A 55 3.56 7.54 -13.59
N SER A 56 3.58 6.37 -12.96
CA SER A 56 2.37 5.73 -12.43
C SER A 56 1.65 6.56 -11.38
N HIS A 57 2.32 7.51 -10.70
CA HIS A 57 1.65 8.44 -9.79
C HIS A 57 0.76 9.47 -10.51
N PHE A 58 0.95 9.65 -11.80
CA PHE A 58 0.13 10.50 -12.67
C PHE A 58 -0.86 9.71 -13.53
N ASP A 59 -0.90 8.39 -13.37
CA ASP A 59 -1.83 7.52 -14.10
C ASP A 59 -3.28 7.87 -13.72
N PRO A 60 -4.17 8.08 -14.70
CA PRO A 60 -5.58 8.32 -14.45
C PRO A 60 -6.27 7.23 -13.60
N ASN A 61 -5.83 5.97 -13.69
CA ASN A 61 -6.34 4.90 -12.83
C ASN A 61 -6.01 5.16 -11.36
N PHE A 62 -4.77 5.55 -11.05
CA PHE A 62 -4.35 5.88 -9.69
C PHE A 62 -5.05 7.15 -9.20
N LEU A 63 -5.06 8.21 -10.01
CA LEU A 63 -5.59 9.50 -9.57
C LEU A 63 -7.12 9.53 -9.49
N PHE A 64 -7.86 8.91 -10.45
CA PHE A 64 -9.29 9.18 -10.60
C PHE A 64 -10.20 7.94 -10.53
N ILE A 65 -9.67 6.71 -10.72
CA ILE A 65 -10.52 5.53 -10.91
C ILE A 65 -10.34 4.50 -9.80
N LYS A 66 -9.14 3.93 -9.64
CA LYS A 66 -8.88 2.79 -8.74
C LYS A 66 -8.18 3.16 -7.44
N GLY A 67 -7.43 4.28 -7.44
CA GLY A 67 -6.60 4.68 -6.31
C GLY A 67 -5.39 3.79 -6.08
N ASP A 68 -4.90 3.77 -4.83
CA ASP A 68 -3.76 2.96 -4.40
C ASP A 68 -4.10 1.45 -4.48
N GLU A 69 -3.09 0.61 -4.70
CA GLU A 69 -3.27 -0.85 -4.64
C GLU A 69 -3.46 -1.34 -3.21
N VAL A 70 -2.88 -0.64 -2.25
CA VAL A 70 -2.98 -1.00 -0.83
C VAL A 70 -4.37 -0.66 -0.29
N PRO A 71 -5.16 -1.65 0.18
CA PRO A 71 -6.53 -1.41 0.66
C PRO A 71 -6.64 -0.40 1.80
N ARG A 72 -5.62 -0.27 2.64
CA ARG A 72 -5.56 0.72 3.74
C ARG A 72 -5.37 2.16 3.28
N SER A 73 -4.94 2.36 2.03
CA SER A 73 -4.60 3.68 1.47
C SER A 73 -5.59 4.14 0.41
N LYS A 74 -6.74 3.48 0.29
CA LYS A 74 -7.80 3.83 -0.68
C LYS A 74 -9.19 3.64 -0.11
N ASN A 75 -10.15 4.24 -0.79
CA ASN A 75 -11.57 3.95 -0.64
C ASN A 75 -12.02 3.00 -1.78
N PRO A 76 -12.99 2.10 -1.56
CA PRO A 76 -13.50 1.24 -2.63
C PRO A 76 -13.99 2.04 -3.84
N ASP A 77 -13.61 1.58 -5.03
CA ASP A 77 -14.09 2.09 -6.31
C ASP A 77 -13.88 3.61 -6.52
N MET A 78 -12.82 4.16 -5.90
CA MET A 78 -12.47 5.58 -5.99
C MET A 78 -10.98 5.78 -6.21
N GLY A 79 -10.64 6.82 -6.98
CA GLY A 79 -9.26 7.33 -7.10
C GLY A 79 -8.87 8.21 -5.90
N GLN A 80 -7.70 8.84 -6.01
CA GLN A 80 -7.21 9.82 -5.04
C GLN A 80 -7.95 11.16 -5.18
N LEU A 81 -8.51 11.41 -6.36
CA LEU A 81 -9.30 12.58 -6.73
C LEU A 81 -10.64 12.11 -7.29
N TYR A 82 -11.64 12.97 -7.28
CA TYR A 82 -12.92 12.71 -7.93
C TYR A 82 -12.78 12.79 -9.46
N LEU A 83 -13.48 11.94 -10.18
CA LEU A 83 -13.37 11.87 -11.64
C LEU A 83 -13.70 13.20 -12.34
N PHE A 84 -14.67 13.95 -11.83
CA PHE A 84 -15.06 15.25 -12.39
C PHE A 84 -13.99 16.35 -12.14
N GLU A 85 -13.02 16.13 -11.28
CA GLU A 85 -11.90 17.06 -11.04
C GLU A 85 -10.86 17.03 -12.16
N LEU A 86 -10.87 16.01 -13.03
CA LEU A 86 -9.94 15.92 -14.16
C LEU A 86 -10.00 17.14 -15.09
N PRO A 87 -11.17 17.59 -15.60
CA PRO A 87 -11.24 18.82 -16.40
C PRO A 87 -10.83 20.07 -15.61
N LEU A 88 -11.13 20.14 -14.31
CA LEU A 88 -10.71 21.24 -13.46
C LEU A 88 -9.19 21.28 -13.29
N LEU A 89 -8.55 20.13 -13.14
CA LEU A 89 -7.09 20.01 -13.07
C LEU A 89 -6.44 20.50 -14.37
N ILE A 90 -6.95 20.11 -15.54
CA ILE A 90 -6.45 20.56 -16.85
C ILE A 90 -6.58 22.08 -16.98
N LEU A 91 -7.75 22.63 -16.63
CA LEU A 91 -7.98 24.08 -16.65
C LEU A 91 -7.05 24.82 -15.67
N GLY A 92 -6.80 24.24 -14.51
CA GLY A 92 -5.89 24.81 -13.51
C GLY A 92 -4.44 24.82 -13.96
N ILE A 93 -3.96 23.75 -14.56
CA ILE A 93 -2.62 23.69 -15.18
C ILE A 93 -2.50 24.77 -16.26
N PHE A 94 -3.49 24.88 -17.13
CA PHE A 94 -3.52 25.88 -18.19
C PHE A 94 -3.50 27.30 -17.63
N TYR A 95 -4.39 27.61 -16.67
CA TYR A 95 -4.46 28.92 -16.03
C TYR A 95 -3.16 29.30 -15.32
N LEU A 96 -2.66 28.41 -14.45
CA LEU A 96 -1.45 28.68 -13.68
C LEU A 96 -0.23 28.84 -14.59
N SER A 97 -0.09 28.01 -15.63
CA SER A 97 1.01 28.09 -16.61
C SER A 97 1.08 29.46 -17.29
N ARG A 98 -0.06 30.08 -17.57
CA ARG A 98 -0.15 31.41 -18.21
C ARG A 98 -0.20 32.58 -17.25
N SER A 99 -0.35 32.30 -15.96
CA SER A 99 -0.42 33.37 -14.93
C SER A 99 0.91 34.08 -14.74
N LYS A 100 0.85 35.33 -14.23
CA LYS A 100 2.03 36.09 -13.83
C LYS A 100 2.55 35.75 -12.43
N LEU A 101 1.93 34.82 -11.73
CA LEU A 101 2.24 34.42 -10.34
C LEU A 101 3.48 33.49 -10.31
N LYS A 102 4.67 34.06 -10.56
CA LYS A 102 5.92 33.30 -10.72
C LYS A 102 6.24 32.38 -9.54
N HIS A 103 6.12 32.92 -8.30
CA HIS A 103 6.45 32.16 -7.08
C HIS A 103 5.47 30.98 -6.85
N LEU A 104 4.17 31.23 -7.01
CA LEU A 104 3.16 30.18 -6.89
C LEU A 104 3.34 29.10 -7.96
N LYS A 105 3.59 29.51 -9.19
CA LYS A 105 3.87 28.59 -10.31
C LYS A 105 5.07 27.71 -10.00
N LEU A 106 6.20 28.30 -9.62
CA LEU A 106 7.40 27.54 -9.28
C LEU A 106 7.13 26.58 -8.13
N PHE A 107 6.50 27.04 -7.05
CA PHE A 107 6.18 26.20 -5.88
C PHE A 107 5.31 25.02 -6.26
N VAL A 108 4.18 25.24 -6.95
CA VAL A 108 3.20 24.21 -7.29
C VAL A 108 3.81 23.16 -8.23
N PHE A 109 4.48 23.60 -9.31
CA PHE A 109 5.08 22.63 -10.25
C PHE A 109 6.30 21.92 -9.65
N SER A 110 7.13 22.58 -8.86
CA SER A 110 8.23 21.92 -8.17
C SER A 110 7.70 20.84 -7.23
N LEU A 111 6.70 21.14 -6.42
CA LEU A 111 6.12 20.18 -5.50
C LEU A 111 5.40 19.05 -6.24
N LEU A 112 4.72 19.34 -7.35
CA LEU A 112 4.06 18.33 -8.20
C LEU A 112 5.07 17.27 -8.69
N PHE A 113 6.24 17.71 -9.15
CA PHE A 113 7.24 16.79 -9.69
C PHE A 113 8.16 16.17 -8.64
N ILE A 114 8.38 16.81 -7.50
CA ILE A 114 9.24 16.27 -6.43
C ILE A 114 8.50 15.25 -5.57
N SER A 115 7.19 15.44 -5.32
CA SER A 115 6.42 14.59 -4.41
C SER A 115 6.45 13.10 -4.73
N PRO A 116 6.39 12.62 -6.00
CA PRO A 116 6.44 11.20 -6.31
C PRO A 116 7.83 10.58 -6.21
N LEU A 117 8.91 11.36 -6.13
CA LEU A 117 10.29 10.86 -6.20
C LEU A 117 10.57 9.81 -5.11
N ALA A 118 10.23 10.12 -3.85
CA ALA A 118 10.49 9.21 -2.74
C ALA A 118 9.72 7.89 -2.88
N SER A 119 8.46 7.95 -3.33
CA SER A 119 7.62 6.78 -3.57
C SER A 119 8.15 5.93 -4.73
N SER A 120 8.55 6.55 -5.84
CA SER A 120 9.02 5.87 -7.04
C SER A 120 10.34 5.10 -6.85
N LEU A 121 11.12 5.46 -5.83
CA LEU A 121 12.34 4.74 -5.44
C LEU A 121 12.07 3.48 -4.61
N THR A 122 10.83 3.17 -4.31
CA THR A 122 10.45 1.95 -3.60
C THR A 122 9.85 0.93 -4.57
N PHE A 123 9.86 -0.37 -4.18
CA PHE A 123 9.28 -1.41 -5.03
C PHE A 123 7.75 -1.27 -5.16
N GLN A 124 7.08 -0.73 -4.13
CA GLN A 124 5.62 -0.54 -4.09
C GLN A 124 5.28 0.90 -4.52
N ALA A 125 5.12 1.10 -5.83
CA ALA A 125 4.71 2.37 -6.44
C ALA A 125 3.69 2.10 -7.56
N PRO A 126 2.65 2.95 -7.73
CA PRO A 126 2.41 4.19 -6.97
C PRO A 126 1.95 3.95 -5.54
N SER A 127 2.18 4.89 -4.63
CA SER A 127 1.72 4.81 -3.25
C SER A 127 1.18 6.16 -2.77
N ALA A 128 -0.09 6.19 -2.39
CA ALA A 128 -0.75 7.39 -1.88
C ALA A 128 -0.09 7.91 -0.60
N LEU A 129 0.26 7.00 0.31
CA LEU A 129 0.88 7.36 1.59
C LEU A 129 2.27 7.98 1.41
N ARG A 130 3.11 7.38 0.53
CA ARG A 130 4.48 7.87 0.31
C ARG A 130 4.55 9.10 -0.58
N SER A 131 3.53 9.34 -1.41
CA SER A 131 3.39 10.54 -2.24
C SER A 131 2.37 11.53 -1.69
N LEU A 132 2.05 11.47 -0.40
CA LEU A 132 1.07 12.36 0.25
C LEU A 132 1.29 13.86 -0.04
N PRO A 133 2.53 14.41 -0.11
CA PRO A 133 2.73 15.80 -0.49
C PRO A 133 2.15 16.20 -1.85
N LEU A 134 1.87 15.22 -2.74
CA LEU A 134 1.25 15.43 -4.05
C LEU A 134 -0.17 16.04 -3.95
N VAL A 135 -0.85 15.82 -2.82
CA VAL A 135 -2.19 16.39 -2.56
C VAL A 135 -2.16 17.90 -2.66
N VAL A 136 -1.11 18.56 -2.15
CA VAL A 136 -1.03 20.03 -2.12
C VAL A 136 -1.04 20.66 -3.52
N PRO A 137 -0.12 20.29 -4.44
CA PRO A 137 -0.12 20.89 -5.77
C PRO A 137 -1.36 20.52 -6.59
N LEU A 138 -1.90 19.29 -6.44
CA LEU A 138 -3.12 18.88 -7.14
C LEU A 138 -4.33 19.71 -6.68
N THR A 139 -4.51 19.90 -5.37
CA THR A 139 -5.61 20.72 -4.83
C THR A 139 -5.48 22.19 -5.27
N VAL A 140 -4.28 22.75 -5.26
CA VAL A 140 -4.06 24.14 -5.73
C VAL A 140 -4.37 24.26 -7.22
N LEU A 141 -3.98 23.28 -8.03
CA LEU A 141 -4.29 23.26 -9.47
C LEU A 141 -5.81 23.16 -9.71
N ILE A 142 -6.51 22.29 -9.01
CA ILE A 142 -7.97 22.17 -9.09
C ILE A 142 -8.65 23.48 -8.69
N ALA A 143 -8.20 24.12 -7.59
CA ALA A 143 -8.70 25.42 -7.16
C ALA A 143 -8.46 26.53 -8.22
N CYS A 144 -7.29 26.53 -8.88
CA CYS A 144 -7.01 27.39 -10.02
C CYS A 144 -7.97 27.12 -11.20
N GLY A 145 -8.32 25.86 -11.43
CA GLY A 145 -9.29 25.45 -12.46
C GLY A 145 -10.70 25.97 -12.16
N ILE A 146 -11.16 25.82 -10.93
CA ILE A 146 -12.45 26.38 -10.47
C ILE A 146 -12.47 27.90 -10.62
N PHE A 147 -11.38 28.56 -10.21
CA PHE A 147 -11.25 30.00 -10.36
C PHE A 147 -11.25 30.44 -11.83
N TYR A 148 -10.58 29.70 -12.71
CA TYR A 148 -10.61 29.97 -14.14
C TYR A 148 -12.01 29.74 -14.72
N LEU A 149 -12.67 28.66 -14.34
CA LEU A 149 -14.05 28.36 -14.73
C LEU A 149 -15.01 29.52 -14.36
N SER A 150 -14.86 30.07 -13.15
CA SER A 150 -15.70 31.21 -12.70
C SER A 150 -15.55 32.50 -13.53
N LYS A 151 -14.43 32.63 -14.26
CA LYS A 151 -14.19 33.76 -15.15
C LYS A 151 -14.70 33.58 -16.58
N LEU A 152 -15.08 32.38 -16.96
CA LEU A 152 -15.59 32.12 -18.29
C LEU A 152 -17.04 32.64 -18.41
N ARG A 153 -17.29 33.46 -19.42
CA ARG A 153 -18.51 34.25 -19.61
C ARG A 153 -19.80 33.38 -19.78
N PHE A 154 -19.62 32.08 -20.03
CA PHE A 154 -20.73 31.14 -20.29
C PHE A 154 -21.15 30.32 -19.04
N THR A 155 -20.66 30.65 -17.85
CA THR A 155 -20.73 29.75 -16.69
C THR A 155 -21.48 30.28 -15.48
N ASN A 156 -22.61 30.99 -15.68
CA ASN A 156 -23.50 31.30 -14.55
C ASN A 156 -23.89 30.02 -13.75
N TYR A 157 -23.85 28.85 -14.40
CA TYR A 157 -24.15 27.55 -13.78
C TYR A 157 -22.89 26.74 -13.42
N GLY A 158 -21.70 27.16 -13.84
CA GLY A 158 -20.46 26.37 -13.66
C GLY A 158 -20.13 26.14 -12.20
N LEU A 159 -20.18 27.16 -11.36
CA LEU A 159 -19.93 27.04 -9.93
C LEU A 159 -21.02 26.24 -9.19
N PRO A 160 -22.33 26.48 -9.41
CA PRO A 160 -23.39 25.65 -8.83
C PRO A 160 -23.28 24.17 -9.22
N ILE A 161 -22.99 23.88 -10.49
CA ILE A 161 -22.77 22.51 -10.96
C ILE A 161 -21.56 21.88 -10.28
N THR A 162 -20.43 22.60 -10.21
CA THR A 162 -19.24 22.11 -9.52
C THR A 162 -19.51 21.82 -8.05
N PHE A 163 -20.21 22.71 -7.36
CA PHE A 163 -20.62 22.48 -5.97
C PHE A 163 -21.50 21.24 -5.82
N PHE A 164 -22.48 21.07 -6.70
CA PHE A 164 -23.37 19.91 -6.67
C PHE A 164 -22.62 18.60 -6.93
N LEU A 165 -21.63 18.60 -7.85
CA LEU A 165 -20.77 17.45 -8.11
C LEU A 165 -19.91 17.10 -6.89
N TYR A 166 -19.36 18.09 -6.18
CA TYR A 166 -18.66 17.86 -4.92
C TYR A 166 -19.58 17.25 -3.87
N LEU A 167 -20.79 17.77 -3.73
CA LEU A 167 -21.75 17.25 -2.75
C LEU A 167 -22.12 15.78 -3.05
N LEU A 168 -22.41 15.46 -4.31
CA LEU A 168 -22.68 14.08 -4.73
C LEU A 168 -21.50 13.15 -4.49
N SER A 169 -20.29 13.58 -4.88
CA SER A 169 -19.09 12.80 -4.70
C SER A 169 -18.73 12.61 -3.23
N PHE A 170 -19.02 13.59 -2.39
CA PHE A 170 -18.84 13.49 -0.94
C PHE A 170 -19.83 12.50 -0.31
N ILE A 171 -21.10 12.52 -0.73
CA ILE A 171 -22.08 11.52 -0.29
C ILE A 171 -21.66 10.12 -0.70
N TYR A 172 -21.22 9.95 -1.95
CA TYR A 172 -20.67 8.68 -2.45
C TYR A 172 -19.43 8.24 -1.66
N PHE A 173 -18.52 9.18 -1.34
CA PHE A 173 -17.36 8.90 -0.49
C PHE A 173 -17.79 8.39 0.90
N LEU A 174 -18.78 9.02 1.53
CA LEU A 174 -19.27 8.59 2.85
C LEU A 174 -19.87 7.18 2.79
N ASP A 175 -20.66 6.88 1.78
CA ASP A 175 -21.22 5.54 1.56
C ASP A 175 -20.09 4.50 1.35
N ALA A 176 -19.16 4.78 0.45
CA ALA A 176 -18.04 3.90 0.17
C ALA A 176 -17.15 3.67 1.40
N TYR A 177 -16.89 4.73 2.19
CA TYR A 177 -16.02 4.66 3.36
C TYR A 177 -16.69 3.96 4.56
N PHE A 178 -17.93 4.32 4.90
CA PHE A 178 -18.56 3.78 6.11
C PHE A 178 -19.31 2.46 5.90
N ILE A 179 -19.78 2.18 4.67
CA ILE A 179 -20.57 0.98 4.39
C ILE A 179 -19.74 -0.08 3.65
N HIS A 180 -19.02 0.31 2.59
CA HIS A 180 -18.33 -0.64 1.72
C HIS A 180 -16.90 -0.96 2.17
N ALA A 181 -16.11 0.03 2.58
CA ALA A 181 -14.73 -0.20 3.01
C ALA A 181 -14.61 -1.17 4.19
N PRO A 182 -15.42 -1.08 5.27
CA PRO A 182 -15.38 -2.04 6.36
C PRO A 182 -15.70 -3.48 5.93
N LYS A 183 -16.54 -3.65 4.92
CA LYS A 183 -16.91 -4.99 4.41
C LYS A 183 -15.86 -5.56 3.46
N ARG A 184 -15.29 -4.72 2.57
CA ARG A 184 -14.36 -5.17 1.53
C ARG A 184 -12.92 -5.25 1.99
N PHE A 185 -12.52 -4.39 2.93
CA PHE A 185 -11.11 -4.21 3.35
C PHE A 185 -10.87 -4.54 4.83
N SER A 186 -11.81 -5.17 5.52
CA SER A 186 -11.66 -5.58 6.92
C SER A 186 -10.42 -6.44 7.17
N PHE A 187 -10.06 -7.29 6.20
CA PHE A 187 -8.85 -8.11 6.26
C PHE A 187 -7.57 -7.26 6.36
N ALA A 188 -7.51 -6.13 5.67
CA ALA A 188 -6.35 -5.23 5.71
C ALA A 188 -6.16 -4.57 7.09
N TRP A 189 -7.20 -4.59 7.93
CA TRP A 189 -7.20 -4.08 9.31
C TRP A 189 -7.18 -5.20 10.36
N ASN A 190 -6.90 -6.44 9.93
CA ASN A 190 -6.76 -7.60 10.82
C ASN A 190 -8.00 -7.90 11.68
N GLU A 191 -9.21 -7.68 11.17
CA GLU A 191 -10.46 -7.85 11.91
C GLU A 191 -10.63 -9.27 12.47
N GLY A 192 -10.24 -10.30 11.71
CA GLY A 192 -10.39 -11.70 12.11
C GLY A 192 -9.69 -12.05 13.43
N PHE A 193 -8.59 -11.37 13.75
CA PHE A 193 -7.84 -11.59 14.99
C PHE A 193 -8.61 -11.19 16.25
N SER A 194 -9.45 -10.18 16.18
CA SER A 194 -10.28 -9.75 17.30
C SER A 194 -11.25 -10.83 17.80
N LYS A 195 -11.62 -11.77 16.92
CA LYS A 195 -12.54 -12.88 17.22
C LYS A 195 -11.78 -14.15 17.60
N ILE A 196 -10.70 -14.47 16.86
CA ILE A 196 -10.00 -15.74 17.07
C ILE A 196 -9.14 -15.75 18.33
N ILE A 197 -8.50 -14.64 18.69
CA ILE A 197 -7.59 -14.62 19.84
C ILE A 197 -8.30 -14.84 21.18
N PRO A 198 -9.43 -14.19 21.49
CA PRO A 198 -10.19 -14.52 22.70
C PRO A 198 -10.62 -15.98 22.78
N PHE A 199 -10.96 -16.58 21.64
CA PHE A 199 -11.26 -18.00 21.59
C PHE A 199 -10.03 -18.85 21.89
N VAL A 200 -8.88 -18.58 21.26
CA VAL A 200 -7.61 -19.28 21.52
C VAL A 200 -7.22 -19.17 23.01
N GLU A 201 -7.35 -18.00 23.62
CA GLU A 201 -7.10 -17.81 25.05
C GLU A 201 -8.00 -18.67 25.92
N SER A 202 -9.28 -18.81 25.57
CA SER A 202 -10.20 -19.69 26.32
C SER A 202 -9.83 -21.18 26.23
N GLN A 203 -9.20 -21.58 25.12
CA GLN A 203 -8.78 -22.97 24.89
C GLN A 203 -7.36 -23.25 25.40
N LYS A 204 -6.57 -22.24 25.68
CA LYS A 204 -5.15 -22.37 26.09
C LYS A 204 -4.89 -23.33 27.24
N PRO A 205 -5.73 -23.41 28.31
CA PRO A 205 -5.55 -24.39 29.38
C PRO A 205 -5.77 -25.86 28.96
N ASN A 206 -6.50 -26.09 27.89
CA ASN A 206 -6.92 -27.42 27.44
C ASN A 206 -5.88 -28.13 26.55
N TYR A 207 -4.88 -27.38 26.03
CA TYR A 207 -3.91 -27.90 25.07
C TYR A 207 -2.48 -27.61 25.51
N GLN A 208 -1.61 -28.62 25.40
CA GLN A 208 -0.18 -28.44 25.67
C GLN A 208 0.53 -27.61 24.59
N ASN A 209 0.10 -27.78 23.34
CA ASN A 209 0.65 -27.05 22.21
C ASN A 209 -0.47 -26.42 21.38
N ILE A 210 -0.29 -25.17 21.03
CA ILE A 210 -1.16 -24.42 20.13
C ILE A 210 -0.29 -23.89 18.99
N PHE A 211 -0.62 -24.25 17.76
CA PHE A 211 0.08 -23.76 16.57
C PHE A 211 -0.78 -22.73 15.88
N PHE A 212 -0.25 -21.51 15.76
CA PHE A 212 -0.95 -20.40 15.14
C PHE A 212 -0.28 -20.04 13.80
N THR A 213 -1.05 -19.93 12.74
CA THR A 213 -0.54 -19.62 11.41
C THR A 213 0.17 -18.27 11.36
N ASN A 214 1.25 -18.19 10.58
CA ASN A 214 1.96 -16.96 10.24
C ASN A 214 1.57 -16.40 8.86
N HIS A 215 0.55 -16.97 8.23
CA HIS A 215 0.10 -16.56 6.90
C HIS A 215 -0.30 -15.08 6.83
N TYR A 216 -0.82 -14.52 7.91
CA TYR A 216 -1.28 -13.15 8.02
C TYR A 216 -0.23 -12.20 8.65
N ASP A 217 1.02 -12.31 8.22
CA ASP A 217 2.16 -11.50 8.66
C ASP A 217 2.57 -11.80 10.13
N GLN A 218 2.61 -10.83 11.01
CA GLN A 218 3.15 -10.95 12.37
C GLN A 218 2.05 -11.23 13.43
N PRO A 219 1.50 -12.45 13.51
CA PRO A 219 0.34 -12.76 14.35
C PRO A 219 0.60 -12.57 15.85
N TYR A 220 1.88 -12.67 16.30
CA TYR A 220 2.23 -12.50 17.70
C TYR A 220 1.89 -11.09 18.23
N ILE A 221 2.05 -10.03 17.41
CA ILE A 221 1.71 -8.66 17.83
C ILE A 221 0.21 -8.54 18.10
N LEU A 222 -0.60 -9.11 17.22
CA LEU A 222 -2.05 -9.10 17.34
C LEU A 222 -2.51 -9.96 18.51
N TYR A 223 -1.83 -11.12 18.72
CA TYR A 223 -2.06 -11.95 19.91
C TYR A 223 -1.81 -11.16 21.19
N LEU A 224 -0.66 -10.51 21.32
CA LEU A 224 -0.32 -9.70 22.50
C LEU A 224 -1.34 -8.58 22.75
N PHE A 225 -1.79 -7.92 21.68
CA PHE A 225 -2.75 -6.83 21.77
C PHE A 225 -4.12 -7.32 22.23
N PHE A 226 -4.70 -8.32 21.58
CA PHE A 226 -6.06 -8.79 21.88
C PHE A 226 -6.15 -9.64 23.15
N SER A 227 -5.09 -10.37 23.53
CA SER A 227 -5.01 -11.09 24.80
C SER A 227 -4.67 -10.19 25.99
N LYS A 228 -4.30 -8.90 25.73
CA LYS A 228 -3.80 -7.97 26.75
C LYS A 228 -2.62 -8.54 27.52
N TYR A 229 -1.72 -9.22 26.82
CA TYR A 229 -0.59 -9.94 27.42
C TYR A 229 0.33 -8.98 28.19
N PRO A 230 0.72 -9.30 29.44
CA PRO A 230 1.55 -8.42 30.26
C PRO A 230 2.94 -8.19 29.63
N PRO A 231 3.37 -6.94 29.37
CA PRO A 231 4.66 -6.67 28.73
C PRO A 231 5.87 -7.21 29.48
N LEU A 232 5.83 -7.20 30.82
CA LEU A 232 6.92 -7.73 31.66
C LEU A 232 7.12 -9.23 31.48
N LEU A 233 6.04 -10.00 31.35
CA LEU A 233 6.10 -11.44 31.09
C LEU A 233 6.67 -11.70 29.70
N LEU A 234 6.28 -10.92 28.70
CA LEU A 234 6.83 -11.04 27.37
C LEU A 234 8.36 -10.82 27.37
N GLN A 235 8.83 -9.76 28.01
CA GLN A 235 10.25 -9.41 28.06
C GLN A 235 11.12 -10.51 28.70
N SER A 236 10.55 -11.28 29.64
CA SER A 236 11.27 -12.36 30.32
C SER A 236 11.40 -13.65 29.49
N GLN A 237 10.56 -13.85 28.47
CA GLN A 237 10.48 -15.12 27.74
C GLN A 237 10.59 -14.97 26.22
N ILE A 238 10.97 -13.79 25.72
CA ILE A 238 11.00 -13.52 24.28
C ILE A 238 12.05 -14.40 23.59
N ASN A 239 11.59 -15.22 22.63
CA ASN A 239 12.42 -15.96 21.70
C ASN A 239 12.20 -15.41 20.30
N LEU A 240 13.24 -14.75 19.77
CA LEU A 240 13.22 -14.20 18.41
C LEU A 240 13.63 -15.26 17.40
N THR A 241 12.96 -15.28 16.25
CA THR A 241 13.42 -16.04 15.09
C THR A 241 14.75 -15.47 14.57
N PRO A 242 15.56 -16.25 13.84
CA PRO A 242 16.63 -15.69 13.04
C PRO A 242 16.10 -14.57 12.13
N PRO A 243 16.91 -13.55 11.82
CA PRO A 243 16.52 -12.50 10.88
C PRO A 243 16.18 -13.10 9.51
N ASP A 244 15.08 -12.63 8.92
CA ASP A 244 14.69 -12.95 7.54
C ASP A 244 15.62 -12.25 6.52
N SER A 245 15.35 -12.44 5.22
CA SER A 245 16.10 -11.80 4.13
C SER A 245 16.08 -10.26 4.17
N PHE A 246 15.13 -9.68 4.90
CA PHE A 246 14.99 -8.24 5.10
C PHE A 246 15.56 -7.75 6.43
N GLY A 247 16.13 -8.66 7.22
CA GLY A 247 16.75 -8.36 8.53
C GLY A 247 15.73 -8.20 9.67
N PHE A 248 14.51 -8.73 9.52
CA PHE A 248 13.49 -8.73 10.56
C PHE A 248 13.46 -10.05 11.31
N SER A 249 13.38 -9.97 12.64
CA SER A 249 13.09 -11.10 13.51
C SER A 249 11.69 -10.98 14.07
N THR A 250 11.01 -12.11 14.23
CA THR A 250 9.67 -12.18 14.84
C THR A 250 9.72 -13.02 16.10
N VAL A 251 8.67 -12.99 16.92
CA VAL A 251 8.56 -13.86 18.08
C VAL A 251 8.07 -15.22 17.63
N SER A 252 8.83 -16.28 17.91
CA SER A 252 8.49 -17.64 17.49
C SER A 252 7.47 -18.30 18.38
N LYS A 253 7.50 -18.02 19.70
CA LYS A 253 6.67 -18.67 20.71
C LYS A 253 6.36 -17.74 21.88
N ILE A 254 5.15 -17.85 22.41
CA ILE A 254 4.70 -17.23 23.68
C ILE A 254 3.94 -18.30 24.46
N ASP A 255 4.37 -18.60 25.67
CA ASP A 255 3.84 -19.69 26.51
C ASP A 255 3.76 -21.02 25.71
N ASN A 256 2.57 -21.59 25.54
CA ASN A 256 2.33 -22.82 24.76
C ASN A 256 1.88 -22.53 23.32
N ILE A 257 1.90 -21.26 22.85
CA ILE A 257 1.52 -20.88 21.50
C ILE A 257 2.76 -20.67 20.65
N THR A 258 2.88 -21.43 19.56
CA THR A 258 3.93 -21.30 18.53
C THR A 258 3.33 -20.63 17.28
N PHE A 259 3.96 -19.55 16.81
CA PHE A 259 3.48 -18.75 15.65
C PHE A 259 4.04 -19.27 14.32
N SER A 260 3.94 -20.55 14.14
CA SER A 260 4.19 -21.27 12.87
C SER A 260 3.53 -22.64 12.98
N ILE A 261 3.12 -23.20 11.85
CA ILE A 261 2.59 -24.56 11.79
C ILE A 261 3.71 -25.46 11.28
N PRO A 262 4.21 -26.43 12.09
CA PRO A 262 5.25 -27.36 11.65
C PRO A 262 4.64 -28.46 10.75
N ASP A 263 5.46 -29.10 9.94
CA ASP A 263 5.05 -30.22 9.08
C ASP A 263 4.54 -31.42 9.90
N LEU A 264 5.17 -31.68 11.05
CA LEU A 264 4.78 -32.73 11.99
C LEU A 264 4.16 -32.08 13.24
N ILE A 265 2.87 -32.22 13.37
CA ILE A 265 2.09 -31.69 14.51
C ILE A 265 1.89 -32.80 15.54
N PRO A 266 2.29 -32.60 16.81
CA PRO A 266 2.05 -33.55 17.88
C PRO A 266 0.55 -33.83 18.10
N PRO A 267 0.16 -35.08 18.39
CA PRO A 267 -1.24 -35.40 18.73
C PRO A 267 -1.75 -34.59 19.93
N GLY A 268 -3.03 -34.24 19.93
CA GLY A 268 -3.64 -33.40 20.98
C GLY A 268 -3.26 -31.93 20.95
N SER A 269 -2.75 -31.44 19.81
CA SER A 269 -2.45 -30.02 19.60
C SER A 269 -3.63 -29.30 18.96
N LEU A 270 -3.89 -28.06 19.39
CA LEU A 270 -4.81 -27.17 18.72
C LEU A 270 -4.09 -26.43 17.58
N VAL A 271 -4.65 -26.46 16.38
CA VAL A 271 -4.11 -25.73 15.23
C VAL A 271 -5.08 -24.66 14.79
N VAL A 272 -4.56 -23.45 14.69
CA VAL A 272 -5.25 -22.25 14.18
C VAL A 272 -4.61 -21.92 12.83
N ASP A 273 -5.19 -22.44 11.75
CA ASP A 273 -4.67 -22.26 10.40
C ASP A 273 -5.43 -21.18 9.63
N ALA A 274 -4.82 -20.67 8.58
CA ALA A 274 -5.50 -19.79 7.63
C ALA A 274 -6.52 -20.62 6.83
N SER A 275 -7.76 -20.16 6.76
CA SER A 275 -8.71 -20.71 5.78
C SER A 275 -8.51 -20.05 4.42
N ASP A 276 -8.99 -20.70 3.35
CA ASP A 276 -8.95 -20.13 2.01
C ASP A 276 -9.61 -18.76 1.99
N PHE A 277 -8.92 -17.83 1.36
CA PHE A 277 -9.23 -16.43 1.36
C PHE A 277 -10.65 -16.18 0.82
N GLN A 278 -11.58 -15.84 1.67
CA GLN A 278 -12.81 -15.17 1.24
C GLN A 278 -12.49 -13.68 1.06
N ILE A 279 -12.93 -13.10 -0.05
CA ILE A 279 -12.55 -11.79 -0.60
C ILE A 279 -12.68 -10.60 0.40
N SER A 280 -13.22 -10.81 1.60
CA SER A 280 -13.53 -9.72 2.53
C SER A 280 -13.16 -9.94 4.00
N SER A 281 -12.64 -11.09 4.42
CA SER A 281 -12.28 -11.29 5.82
C SER A 281 -11.15 -12.30 5.99
N GLN A 282 -10.24 -12.04 6.94
CA GLN A 282 -9.32 -13.06 7.43
C GLN A 282 -10.16 -14.15 8.10
N SER A 283 -10.05 -15.35 7.60
CA SER A 283 -10.74 -16.50 8.14
C SER A 283 -9.73 -17.53 8.66
N PHE A 284 -10.10 -18.20 9.73
CA PHE A 284 -9.27 -19.19 10.40
C PHE A 284 -9.98 -20.53 10.41
N LYS A 285 -9.23 -21.61 10.17
CA LYS A 285 -9.66 -23.00 10.39
C LYS A 285 -9.10 -23.46 11.73
N LEU A 286 -9.95 -24.07 12.54
CA LEU A 286 -9.58 -24.66 13.82
C LEU A 286 -9.71 -26.16 13.70
N TYR A 287 -8.67 -26.89 14.05
CA TYR A 287 -8.72 -28.34 14.16
C TYR A 287 -7.78 -28.84 15.24
N VAL A 288 -8.11 -30.01 15.77
CA VAL A 288 -7.28 -30.75 16.73
C VAL A 288 -6.68 -31.93 15.99
N LYS A 289 -5.40 -32.16 16.18
CA LYS A 289 -4.69 -33.28 15.55
C LYS A 289 -4.32 -34.33 16.59
#